data_6e3314a790a530bb998094de1fd081a8
#
_entry.id   6e3314a790a530bb998094de1fd081a8
#
_cell.length_a   1.000
_cell.length_b   1.000
_cell.length_c   1.000
_cell.angle_alpha   90.00
_cell.angle_beta   90.00
_cell.angle_gamma   90.00
#
_symmetry.space_group_name_H-M   'P 1'
#
loop_
_entity.id
_entity.type
_entity.pdbx_description
1 polymer ?
#
loop_
_entity_poly.entity_id
_entity_poly.type
_entity_poly.pdbx_seq_one_letter_code
_entity_poly.pdbx_strand_id
1 'polypeptide(L)'
;LRKYQGVGIDCVAMNVNDLLCVGAEPIAFVDYIAVPKTDPATHAIIGASLAEACKRAKITLAGGETATLPGIVTELDLSGTALGWFPKGDEITGENLEAGDVIIGLPSSGIHSNGYTLVRAILERSGCSLIEKAPFNPEHPHRNIERFEEGDITLGEILLNPTRIYVDPLINLIKDCRDGIGPCKISDLRAMAHITGGGLSNLLRLHDSLGWHIDSPLPILPEFLWLANNGSVNDREMHRTFNMGM
;
A
#
# COMPACT_ATOMS: atom_id res chain seq x y z
N LEU A 1 4.19 7.00 -18.21
CA LEU A 1 5.49 7.55 -17.77
C LEU A 1 6.67 6.55 -17.94
N ARG A 2 6.41 5.24 -17.91
CA ARG A 2 7.44 4.17 -17.88
C ARG A 2 8.45 4.34 -16.72
N LYS A 3 7.97 4.77 -15.55
CA LYS A 3 8.76 4.87 -14.33
C LYS A 3 8.49 3.64 -13.47
N TYR A 4 9.47 2.75 -13.36
CA TYR A 4 9.33 1.43 -12.73
C TYR A 4 10.03 1.33 -11.35
N GLN A 5 10.63 2.43 -10.87
CA GLN A 5 11.42 2.42 -9.64
C GLN A 5 10.60 2.09 -8.38
N GLY A 6 9.31 2.43 -8.38
CA GLY A 6 8.40 2.16 -7.26
C GLY A 6 7.63 0.83 -7.35
N VAL A 7 7.53 0.21 -8.54
CA VAL A 7 6.58 -0.90 -8.74
C VAL A 7 6.93 -2.16 -7.94
N GLY A 8 8.21 -2.44 -7.72
CA GLY A 8 8.64 -3.56 -6.88
C GLY A 8 8.31 -3.30 -5.41
N ILE A 9 8.41 -2.03 -4.96
CA ILE A 9 8.01 -1.63 -3.60
C ILE A 9 6.50 -1.84 -3.43
N ASP A 10 5.70 -1.42 -4.41
CA ASP A 10 4.26 -1.65 -4.41
C ASP A 10 3.92 -3.14 -4.34
N CYS A 11 4.55 -3.95 -5.19
CA CYS A 11 4.31 -5.38 -5.25
C CYS A 11 4.60 -6.08 -3.91
N VAL A 12 5.75 -5.81 -3.30
CA VAL A 12 6.11 -6.38 -2.00
C VAL A 12 5.20 -5.85 -0.91
N ALA A 13 4.96 -4.53 -0.86
CA ALA A 13 4.14 -3.89 0.17
C ALA A 13 2.72 -4.46 0.22
N MET A 14 2.07 -4.64 -0.94
CA MET A 14 0.72 -5.21 -1.01
C MET A 14 0.64 -6.60 -0.39
N ASN A 15 1.68 -7.41 -0.56
CA ASN A 15 1.73 -8.76 0.00
C ASN A 15 2.09 -8.76 1.50
N VAL A 16 3.15 -8.06 1.90
CA VAL A 16 3.62 -8.14 3.29
C VAL A 16 2.72 -7.38 4.26
N ASN A 17 2.08 -6.29 3.83
CA ASN A 17 1.13 -5.57 4.68
C ASN A 17 -0.13 -6.40 4.96
N ASP A 18 -0.57 -7.25 4.03
CA ASP A 18 -1.70 -8.16 4.25
C ASP A 18 -1.34 -9.26 5.27
N LEU A 19 -0.10 -9.75 5.29
CA LEU A 19 0.35 -10.69 6.32
C LEU A 19 0.31 -10.09 7.72
N LEU A 20 0.60 -8.79 7.86
CA LEU A 20 0.50 -8.10 9.15
C LEU A 20 -0.91 -8.11 9.72
N CYS A 21 -1.93 -8.09 8.86
CA CYS A 21 -3.33 -8.05 9.29
C CYS A 21 -3.73 -9.27 10.15
N VAL A 22 -3.04 -10.38 9.97
CA VAL A 22 -3.22 -11.59 10.80
C VAL A 22 -2.12 -11.79 11.85
N GLY A 23 -1.26 -10.78 12.04
CA GLY A 23 -0.14 -10.85 12.99
C GLY A 23 1.04 -11.67 12.52
N ALA A 24 1.09 -12.03 11.23
CA ALA A 24 2.17 -12.82 10.66
C ALA A 24 3.41 -11.97 10.39
N GLU A 25 4.57 -12.43 10.88
CA GLU A 25 5.88 -11.88 10.51
C GLU A 25 6.27 -12.34 9.11
N PRO A 26 6.40 -11.44 8.12
CA PRO A 26 6.85 -11.82 6.79
C PRO A 26 8.31 -12.30 6.82
N ILE A 27 8.64 -13.35 6.06
CA ILE A 27 9.99 -13.93 6.05
C ILE A 27 10.58 -14.07 4.64
N ALA A 28 9.74 -14.28 3.63
CA ALA A 28 10.19 -14.49 2.26
C ALA A 28 9.18 -13.97 1.24
N PHE A 29 9.70 -13.64 0.07
CA PHE A 29 8.93 -13.19 -1.08
C PHE A 29 9.44 -13.85 -2.36
N VAL A 30 8.54 -14.14 -3.28
CA VAL A 30 8.84 -14.54 -4.65
C VAL A 30 8.00 -13.72 -5.61
N ASP A 31 8.57 -13.35 -6.76
CA ASP A 31 7.89 -12.57 -7.79
C ASP A 31 7.61 -13.37 -9.06
N TYR A 32 6.67 -12.86 -9.85
CA TYR A 32 6.42 -13.30 -11.21
C TYR A 32 6.24 -12.08 -12.11
N ILE A 33 7.11 -11.95 -13.11
CA ILE A 33 7.10 -10.89 -14.10
C ILE A 33 6.69 -11.47 -15.44
N ALA A 34 5.55 -11.03 -15.98
CA ALA A 34 5.10 -11.40 -17.33
C ALA A 34 5.23 -10.19 -18.26
N VAL A 35 5.88 -10.38 -19.41
CA VAL A 35 6.11 -9.32 -20.39
C VAL A 35 5.79 -9.77 -21.82
N PRO A 36 5.28 -8.87 -22.69
CA PRO A 36 5.10 -9.19 -24.10
C PRO A 36 6.43 -9.27 -24.86
N LYS A 37 7.44 -8.53 -24.37
CA LYS A 37 8.78 -8.46 -24.96
C LYS A 37 9.81 -8.17 -23.88
N THR A 38 10.96 -8.82 -23.99
CA THR A 38 12.09 -8.60 -23.08
C THR A 38 12.65 -7.18 -23.20
N ASP A 39 12.86 -6.53 -22.06
CA ASP A 39 13.57 -5.24 -21.92
C ASP A 39 14.51 -5.31 -20.72
N PRO A 40 15.80 -5.63 -20.92
CA PRO A 40 16.75 -5.80 -19.82
C PRO A 40 16.89 -4.58 -18.91
N ALA A 41 16.78 -3.37 -19.47
CA ALA A 41 16.88 -2.13 -18.68
C ALA A 41 15.71 -1.98 -17.72
N THR A 42 14.48 -2.19 -18.20
CA THR A 42 13.27 -2.18 -17.37
C THR A 42 13.32 -3.30 -16.32
N HIS A 43 13.75 -4.51 -16.70
CA HIS A 43 13.84 -5.63 -15.75
C HIS A 43 14.86 -5.36 -14.63
N ALA A 44 16.00 -4.73 -14.95
CA ALA A 44 17.00 -4.35 -13.95
C ALA A 44 16.44 -3.35 -12.93
N ILE A 45 15.66 -2.36 -13.38
CA ILE A 45 15.00 -1.37 -12.52
C ILE A 45 13.98 -2.06 -11.58
N ILE A 46 13.16 -2.97 -12.12
CA ILE A 46 12.16 -3.70 -11.34
C ILE A 46 12.85 -4.60 -10.32
N GLY A 47 13.89 -5.34 -10.72
CA GLY A 47 14.65 -6.20 -9.82
C GLY A 47 15.30 -5.41 -8.67
N ALA A 48 15.87 -4.24 -8.96
CA ALA A 48 16.40 -3.35 -7.93
C ALA A 48 15.31 -2.84 -6.98
N SER A 49 14.13 -2.51 -7.52
CA SER A 49 12.97 -2.09 -6.72
C SER A 49 12.45 -3.21 -5.80
N LEU A 50 12.37 -4.45 -6.28
CA LEU A 50 12.00 -5.62 -5.48
C LEU A 50 13.02 -5.89 -4.38
N ALA A 51 14.31 -5.83 -4.68
CA ALA A 51 15.37 -6.04 -3.71
C ALA A 51 15.35 -4.98 -2.61
N GLU A 52 15.16 -3.71 -2.96
CA GLU A 52 15.02 -2.61 -1.99
C GLU A 52 13.78 -2.80 -1.11
N ALA A 53 12.65 -3.21 -1.70
CA ALA A 53 11.41 -3.47 -0.95
C ALA A 53 11.58 -4.62 0.05
N CYS A 54 12.18 -5.72 -0.36
CA CYS A 54 12.47 -6.85 0.52
C CYS A 54 13.42 -6.46 1.66
N LYS A 55 14.42 -5.60 1.38
CA LYS A 55 15.30 -5.04 2.40
C LYS A 55 14.53 -4.19 3.42
N ARG A 56 13.62 -3.30 2.97
CA ARG A 56 12.75 -2.50 3.85
C ARG A 56 11.83 -3.36 4.70
N ALA A 57 11.29 -4.42 4.11
CA ALA A 57 10.45 -5.38 4.82
C ALA A 57 11.24 -6.37 5.70
N LYS A 58 12.58 -6.35 5.63
CA LYS A 58 13.49 -7.29 6.34
C LYS A 58 13.22 -8.76 6.01
N ILE A 59 12.87 -9.05 4.76
CA ILE A 59 12.57 -10.38 4.25
C ILE A 59 13.55 -10.82 3.17
N THR A 60 13.57 -12.10 2.88
CA THR A 60 14.38 -12.66 1.81
C THR A 60 13.62 -12.63 0.48
N LEU A 61 14.22 -12.05 -0.58
CA LEU A 61 13.80 -12.32 -1.95
C LEU A 61 14.29 -13.73 -2.30
N ALA A 62 13.40 -14.73 -2.17
CA ALA A 62 13.75 -16.14 -2.23
C ALA A 62 13.86 -16.67 -3.66
N GLY A 63 13.32 -15.96 -4.63
CA GLY A 63 13.34 -16.33 -6.03
C GLY A 63 12.27 -15.58 -6.82
N GLY A 64 12.09 -15.97 -8.05
CA GLY A 64 11.08 -15.42 -8.94
C GLY A 64 11.20 -16.01 -10.35
N GLU A 65 10.30 -15.59 -11.23
CA GLU A 65 10.29 -16.00 -12.63
C GLU A 65 9.99 -14.81 -13.54
N THR A 66 10.70 -14.69 -14.64
CA THR A 66 10.39 -13.73 -15.69
C THR A 66 9.99 -14.46 -16.97
N ALA A 67 8.74 -14.37 -17.36
CA ALA A 67 8.20 -15.00 -18.55
C ALA A 67 7.96 -14.00 -19.68
N THR A 68 8.50 -14.28 -20.87
CA THR A 68 8.16 -13.56 -22.10
C THR A 68 7.01 -14.24 -22.79
N LEU A 69 5.84 -13.62 -22.80
CA LEU A 69 4.57 -14.19 -23.24
C LEU A 69 3.91 -13.34 -24.35
N PRO A 70 4.51 -13.29 -25.57
CA PRO A 70 3.95 -12.54 -26.69
C PRO A 70 2.58 -13.08 -27.09
N GLY A 71 1.60 -12.20 -27.25
CA GLY A 71 0.23 -12.58 -27.61
C GLY A 71 -0.65 -13.06 -26.44
N ILE A 72 -0.09 -13.24 -25.24
CA ILE A 72 -0.83 -13.55 -24.02
C ILE A 72 -0.96 -12.29 -23.15
N VAL A 73 0.15 -11.59 -22.89
CA VAL A 73 0.13 -10.30 -22.20
C VAL A 73 0.41 -9.18 -23.20
N THR A 74 -0.25 -8.05 -23.03
CA THR A 74 -0.07 -6.86 -23.88
C THR A 74 0.89 -5.84 -23.26
N GLU A 75 1.01 -5.85 -21.95
CA GLU A 75 1.87 -4.98 -21.15
C GLU A 75 2.58 -5.80 -20.06
N LEU A 76 3.51 -5.18 -19.37
CA LEU A 76 4.18 -5.78 -18.22
C LEU A 76 3.16 -5.99 -17.10
N ASP A 77 3.13 -7.20 -16.56
CA ASP A 77 2.41 -7.58 -15.35
C ASP A 77 3.40 -8.07 -14.30
N LEU A 78 3.23 -7.60 -13.06
CA LEU A 78 4.06 -7.95 -11.91
C LEU A 78 3.18 -8.42 -10.78
N SER A 79 3.42 -9.62 -10.31
CA SER A 79 2.75 -10.19 -9.15
C SER A 79 3.75 -10.78 -8.16
N GLY A 80 3.28 -11.14 -6.96
CA GLY A 80 4.14 -11.72 -5.96
C GLY A 80 3.39 -12.57 -4.95
N THR A 81 4.16 -13.35 -4.20
CA THR A 81 3.67 -14.14 -3.07
C THR A 81 4.62 -13.97 -1.91
N ALA A 82 4.08 -13.59 -0.76
CA ALA A 82 4.83 -13.52 0.48
C ALA A 82 4.49 -14.69 1.41
N LEU A 83 5.49 -15.17 2.12
CA LEU A 83 5.35 -16.15 3.20
C LEU A 83 5.62 -15.45 4.53
N GLY A 84 4.74 -15.65 5.50
CA GLY A 84 4.91 -15.19 6.88
C GLY A 84 4.57 -16.27 7.86
N TRP A 85 4.85 -16.04 9.14
CA TRP A 85 4.55 -16.98 10.21
C TRP A 85 4.16 -16.23 11.49
N PHE A 86 3.45 -16.91 12.36
CA PHE A 86 3.19 -16.53 13.75
C PHE A 86 3.14 -17.79 14.62
N PRO A 87 3.39 -17.70 15.94
CA PRO A 87 3.19 -18.81 16.85
C PRO A 87 1.73 -19.25 16.85
N LYS A 88 1.49 -20.54 16.95
CA LYS A 88 0.12 -21.08 17.02
C LYS A 88 -0.65 -20.48 18.19
N GLY A 89 -1.82 -19.88 17.89
CA GLY A 89 -2.70 -19.24 18.85
C GLY A 89 -2.45 -17.74 19.02
N ASP A 90 -1.49 -17.16 18.26
CA ASP A 90 -1.17 -15.72 18.27
C ASP A 90 -1.76 -14.99 17.03
N GLU A 91 -2.60 -15.68 16.26
CA GLU A 91 -3.26 -15.10 15.10
C GLU A 91 -4.24 -13.98 15.48
N ILE A 92 -4.16 -12.87 14.77
CA ILE A 92 -5.08 -11.73 14.92
C ILE A 92 -6.22 -11.93 13.94
N THR A 93 -7.42 -12.25 14.43
CA THR A 93 -8.57 -12.64 13.57
C THR A 93 -9.71 -11.64 13.56
N GLY A 94 -9.79 -10.75 14.55
CA GLY A 94 -10.95 -9.88 14.76
C GLY A 94 -12.07 -10.51 15.62
N GLU A 95 -12.00 -11.78 15.93
CA GLU A 95 -13.04 -12.49 16.70
C GLU A 95 -13.28 -11.90 18.11
N ASN A 96 -12.26 -11.29 18.69
CA ASN A 96 -12.29 -10.69 20.02
C ASN A 96 -12.60 -9.19 20.03
N LEU A 97 -12.99 -8.62 18.89
CA LEU A 97 -13.41 -7.22 18.81
C LEU A 97 -14.68 -6.98 19.63
N GLU A 98 -14.72 -5.86 20.35
CA GLU A 98 -15.83 -5.46 21.19
C GLU A 98 -16.23 -3.99 20.95
N ALA A 99 -17.49 -3.67 21.24
CA ALA A 99 -17.94 -2.28 21.22
C ALA A 99 -17.19 -1.47 22.29
N GLY A 100 -16.59 -0.37 21.88
CA GLY A 100 -15.74 0.48 22.73
C GLY A 100 -14.24 0.30 22.49
N ASP A 101 -13.85 -0.64 21.64
CA ASP A 101 -12.46 -0.73 21.17
C ASP A 101 -12.04 0.54 20.41
N VAL A 102 -10.77 0.90 20.53
CA VAL A 102 -10.20 2.11 19.91
C VAL A 102 -9.61 1.76 18.56
N ILE A 103 -9.93 2.59 17.57
CA ILE A 103 -9.34 2.51 16.22
C ILE A 103 -8.11 3.41 16.17
N ILE A 104 -6.97 2.86 15.76
CA ILE A 104 -5.74 3.60 15.51
C ILE A 104 -5.43 3.58 14.02
N GLY A 105 -5.47 4.75 13.37
CA GLY A 105 -5.10 4.88 11.96
C GLY A 105 -3.60 5.05 11.78
N LEU A 106 -3.01 4.34 10.82
CA LEU A 106 -1.63 4.54 10.36
C LEU A 106 -1.65 5.29 9.03
N PRO A 107 -0.85 6.37 8.87
CA PRO A 107 -0.91 7.18 7.67
C PRO A 107 -0.34 6.46 6.45
N SER A 108 -1.01 6.61 5.31
CA SER A 108 -0.51 6.16 4.01
C SER A 108 0.55 7.12 3.44
N SER A 109 1.27 6.69 2.41
CA SER A 109 2.24 7.52 1.67
C SER A 109 1.65 8.16 0.41
N GLY A 110 0.43 7.83 0.04
CA GLY A 110 -0.23 8.26 -1.19
C GLY A 110 -1.38 7.35 -1.56
N ILE A 111 -1.63 7.26 -2.86
CA ILE A 111 -2.69 6.41 -3.43
C ILE A 111 -2.44 4.93 -3.11
N HIS A 112 -1.19 4.56 -2.94
CA HIS A 112 -0.75 3.17 -2.90
C HIS A 112 -1.09 2.46 -4.22
N SER A 113 -1.35 1.16 -4.19
CA SER A 113 -1.55 0.36 -5.42
C SER A 113 -3.03 0.23 -5.84
N ASN A 114 -3.93 1.10 -5.34
CA ASN A 114 -5.37 0.96 -5.54
C ASN A 114 -6.02 2.21 -6.14
N GLY A 115 -7.14 2.03 -6.85
CA GLY A 115 -7.93 3.14 -7.40
C GLY A 115 -7.41 3.72 -8.72
N TYR A 116 -6.40 3.16 -9.35
CA TYR A 116 -5.79 3.71 -10.57
C TYR A 116 -6.72 3.72 -11.78
N THR A 117 -7.75 2.89 -11.84
CA THR A 117 -8.78 2.99 -12.90
C THR A 117 -9.47 4.35 -12.85
N LEU A 118 -9.85 4.80 -11.65
CA LEU A 118 -10.47 6.12 -11.48
C LEU A 118 -9.44 7.25 -11.73
N VAL A 119 -8.21 7.11 -11.24
CA VAL A 119 -7.12 8.08 -11.48
C VAL A 119 -6.90 8.29 -12.97
N ARG A 120 -6.78 7.21 -13.76
CA ARG A 120 -6.61 7.27 -15.22
C ARG A 120 -7.78 7.99 -15.91
N ALA A 121 -9.02 7.65 -15.54
CA ALA A 121 -10.20 8.30 -16.10
C ALA A 121 -10.25 9.81 -15.78
N ILE A 122 -9.80 10.22 -14.59
CA ILE A 122 -9.70 11.64 -14.21
C ILE A 122 -8.62 12.34 -15.04
N LEU A 123 -7.44 11.74 -15.18
CA LEU A 123 -6.33 12.29 -15.96
C LEU A 123 -6.71 12.48 -17.45
N GLU A 124 -7.36 11.49 -18.05
CA GLU A 124 -7.83 11.56 -19.44
C GLU A 124 -8.82 12.73 -19.65
N ARG A 125 -9.74 12.93 -18.70
CA ARG A 125 -10.75 14.02 -18.78
C ARG A 125 -10.17 15.39 -18.49
N SER A 126 -9.26 15.48 -17.53
CA SER A 126 -8.67 16.76 -17.11
C SER A 126 -7.62 17.29 -18.08
N GLY A 127 -7.02 16.39 -18.88
CA GLY A 127 -5.89 16.73 -19.74
C GLY A 127 -4.62 17.13 -18.99
N CYS A 128 -4.54 16.85 -17.67
CA CYS A 128 -3.38 17.20 -16.87
C CYS A 128 -2.16 16.37 -17.26
N SER A 129 -1.02 17.04 -17.34
CA SER A 129 0.26 16.41 -17.67
C SER A 129 0.90 15.79 -16.43
N LEU A 130 1.31 14.53 -16.53
CA LEU A 130 1.98 13.80 -15.45
C LEU A 130 3.44 14.23 -15.25
N ILE A 131 4.04 14.88 -16.24
CA ILE A 131 5.45 15.34 -16.19
C ILE A 131 5.58 16.79 -15.75
N GLU A 132 4.46 17.50 -15.59
CA GLU A 132 4.47 18.85 -15.07
C GLU A 132 4.48 18.87 -13.54
N LYS A 133 4.93 20.01 -12.99
CA LYS A 133 4.88 20.27 -11.55
C LYS A 133 3.47 20.02 -11.01
N ALA A 134 3.40 19.41 -9.83
CA ALA A 134 2.13 19.18 -9.16
C ALA A 134 1.33 20.49 -9.00
N PRO A 135 0.03 20.51 -9.34
CA PRO A 135 -0.81 21.72 -9.26
C PRO A 135 -1.27 22.04 -7.83
N PHE A 136 -0.67 21.43 -6.82
CA PHE A 136 -0.91 21.64 -5.40
C PHE A 136 0.39 21.48 -4.61
N ASN A 137 0.43 21.96 -3.37
CA ASN A 137 1.56 21.71 -2.47
C ASN A 137 1.58 20.22 -2.07
N PRO A 138 2.62 19.46 -2.43
CA PRO A 138 2.69 18.04 -2.14
C PRO A 138 3.19 17.73 -0.71
N GLU A 139 3.68 18.72 0.03
CA GLU A 139 4.20 18.52 1.37
C GLU A 139 3.08 18.11 2.35
N HIS A 140 3.36 17.13 3.18
CA HIS A 140 2.44 16.66 4.20
C HIS A 140 3.21 16.06 5.38
N PRO A 141 2.82 16.34 6.65
CA PRO A 141 3.59 15.90 7.82
C PRO A 141 3.64 14.37 7.99
N HIS A 142 2.70 13.64 7.41
CA HIS A 142 2.59 12.20 7.58
C HIS A 142 3.17 11.39 6.41
N ARG A 143 3.73 12.05 5.39
CA ARG A 143 4.34 11.32 4.30
C ARG A 143 5.61 11.97 3.80
N ASN A 144 6.51 11.15 3.26
CA ASN A 144 7.60 11.53 2.40
C ASN A 144 7.32 11.09 0.97
N ILE A 145 7.67 11.93 -0.01
CA ILE A 145 7.63 11.55 -1.42
C ILE A 145 8.99 10.97 -1.77
N GLU A 146 9.00 9.75 -2.27
CA GLU A 146 10.23 9.15 -2.79
C GLU A 146 10.61 9.79 -4.11
N ARG A 147 11.79 10.40 -4.13
CA ARG A 147 12.32 11.10 -5.29
C ARG A 147 13.27 10.19 -6.05
N PHE A 148 12.99 10.01 -7.31
CA PHE A 148 13.85 9.26 -8.25
C PHE A 148 14.52 10.18 -9.26
N GLU A 149 14.14 11.45 -9.32
CA GLU A 149 14.67 12.47 -10.22
C GLU A 149 14.84 13.80 -9.47
N GLU A 150 15.74 14.65 -9.97
CA GLU A 150 15.95 16.00 -9.48
C GLU A 150 14.93 16.99 -10.11
N GLY A 151 14.73 18.14 -9.48
CA GLY A 151 13.84 19.19 -9.98
C GLY A 151 12.54 19.33 -9.19
N ASP A 152 11.52 19.94 -9.79
CA ASP A 152 10.19 20.09 -9.19
C ASP A 152 9.50 18.72 -9.06
N ILE A 153 8.70 18.56 -8.00
CA ILE A 153 7.89 17.36 -7.81
C ILE A 153 6.75 17.37 -8.84
N THR A 154 6.74 16.39 -9.71
CA THR A 154 5.71 16.25 -10.74
C THR A 154 4.44 15.60 -10.21
N LEU A 155 3.32 15.84 -10.89
CA LEU A 155 2.05 15.15 -10.60
C LEU A 155 2.23 13.63 -10.68
N GLY A 156 2.99 13.16 -11.67
CA GLY A 156 3.26 11.73 -11.84
C GLY A 156 4.04 11.11 -10.68
N GLU A 157 5.04 11.79 -10.13
CA GLU A 157 5.78 11.30 -8.95
C GLU A 157 4.90 11.18 -7.72
N ILE A 158 3.97 12.12 -7.50
CA ILE A 158 3.03 12.04 -6.38
C ILE A 158 2.07 10.86 -6.55
N LEU A 159 1.49 10.72 -7.75
CA LEU A 159 0.53 9.65 -8.03
C LEU A 159 1.19 8.26 -8.06
N LEU A 160 2.50 8.18 -8.27
CA LEU A 160 3.31 6.95 -8.25
C LEU A 160 4.15 6.81 -6.98
N ASN A 161 3.88 7.63 -5.95
CA ASN A 161 4.60 7.49 -4.68
C ASN A 161 4.34 6.09 -4.11
N PRO A 162 5.41 5.29 -3.86
CA PRO A 162 5.25 3.87 -3.54
C PRO A 162 4.45 3.62 -2.27
N THR A 163 3.81 2.47 -2.24
CA THR A 163 3.08 1.95 -1.09
C THR A 163 3.99 1.82 0.12
N ARG A 164 3.55 2.35 1.25
CA ARG A 164 4.31 2.24 2.51
C ARG A 164 4.35 0.80 2.99
N ILE A 165 5.54 0.35 3.39
CA ILE A 165 5.77 -0.94 4.05
C ILE A 165 5.68 -0.72 5.56
N TYR A 166 4.73 -1.37 6.22
CA TYR A 166 4.47 -1.22 7.66
C TYR A 166 5.10 -2.33 8.51
N VAL A 167 5.89 -3.22 7.90
CA VAL A 167 6.43 -4.42 8.56
C VAL A 167 7.21 -4.08 9.82
N ASP A 168 8.20 -3.19 9.71
CA ASP A 168 9.11 -2.90 10.83
C ASP A 168 8.39 -2.37 12.08
N PRO A 169 7.58 -1.30 12.02
CA PRO A 169 6.89 -0.79 13.20
C PRO A 169 5.86 -1.76 13.77
N LEU A 170 5.11 -2.48 12.92
CA LEU A 170 4.05 -3.36 13.41
C LEU A 170 4.57 -4.68 13.97
N ILE A 171 5.58 -5.28 13.35
CA ILE A 171 6.19 -6.50 13.90
C ILE A 171 6.92 -6.21 15.21
N ASN A 172 7.59 -5.05 15.34
CA ASN A 172 8.17 -4.67 16.62
C ASN A 172 7.09 -4.47 17.69
N LEU A 173 5.98 -3.78 17.37
CA LEU A 173 4.86 -3.63 18.28
C LEU A 173 4.30 -4.99 18.73
N ILE A 174 4.04 -5.91 17.79
CA ILE A 174 3.52 -7.25 18.09
C ILE A 174 4.48 -8.02 19.00
N LYS A 175 5.78 -7.99 18.72
CA LYS A 175 6.82 -8.63 19.54
C LYS A 175 6.88 -8.03 20.93
N ASP A 176 6.92 -6.72 21.05
CA ASP A 176 6.96 -6.01 22.33
C ASP A 176 5.73 -6.31 23.18
N CYS A 177 4.53 -6.33 22.56
CA CYS A 177 3.29 -6.70 23.25
C CYS A 177 3.30 -8.17 23.71
N ARG A 178 3.85 -9.08 22.90
CA ARG A 178 4.00 -10.50 23.24
C ARG A 178 4.98 -10.69 24.42
N ASP A 179 6.08 -9.95 24.41
CA ASP A 179 7.12 -10.02 25.43
C ASP A 179 6.76 -9.25 26.72
N GLY A 180 5.61 -8.57 26.75
CA GLY A 180 5.12 -7.81 27.89
C GLY A 180 5.83 -6.49 28.15
N ILE A 181 6.60 -5.98 27.17
CA ILE A 181 7.30 -4.68 27.22
C ILE A 181 6.62 -3.63 26.32
N GLY A 182 5.61 -4.02 25.55
CA GLY A 182 4.84 -3.15 24.68
C GLY A 182 3.84 -2.28 25.42
N PRO A 183 3.16 -1.37 24.71
CA PRO A 183 2.19 -0.45 25.30
C PRO A 183 0.90 -1.12 25.77
N CYS A 184 0.63 -2.36 25.34
CA CYS A 184 -0.54 -3.15 25.69
C CYS A 184 -0.20 -4.64 25.66
N LYS A 185 -1.13 -5.49 26.05
CA LYS A 185 -0.97 -6.96 25.92
C LYS A 185 -1.20 -7.36 24.47
N ILE A 186 -0.63 -8.47 24.03
CA ILE A 186 -0.88 -9.01 22.69
C ILE A 186 -2.36 -9.29 22.44
N SER A 187 -3.12 -9.72 23.46
CA SER A 187 -4.56 -9.92 23.39
C SER A 187 -5.38 -8.66 23.13
N ASP A 188 -4.79 -7.48 23.35
CA ASP A 188 -5.45 -6.19 23.14
C ASP A 188 -5.29 -5.70 21.69
N LEU A 189 -4.40 -6.31 20.90
CA LEU A 189 -4.30 -6.13 19.45
C LEU A 189 -5.32 -7.05 18.76
N ARG A 190 -6.60 -6.64 18.76
CA ARG A 190 -7.72 -7.52 18.42
C ARG A 190 -7.94 -7.70 16.94
N ALA A 191 -7.62 -6.69 16.13
CA ALA A 191 -7.77 -6.72 14.68
C ALA A 191 -6.84 -5.74 14.00
N MET A 192 -6.50 -6.00 12.74
CA MET A 192 -5.81 -5.08 11.86
C MET A 192 -6.46 -5.13 10.48
N ALA A 193 -6.50 -4.00 9.78
CA ALA A 193 -6.99 -3.92 8.41
C ALA A 193 -6.03 -3.13 7.54
N HIS A 194 -5.67 -3.67 6.39
CA HIS A 194 -4.98 -2.95 5.33
C HIS A 194 -6.01 -2.24 4.46
N ILE A 195 -6.02 -0.90 4.49
CA ILE A 195 -6.97 -0.11 3.71
C ILE A 195 -6.50 -0.04 2.26
N THR A 196 -7.14 -0.82 1.40
CA THR A 196 -6.80 -1.01 -0.02
C THR A 196 -7.98 -0.65 -0.93
N GLY A 197 -8.15 -1.35 -2.05
CA GLY A 197 -9.33 -1.23 -2.91
C GLY A 197 -10.63 -1.53 -2.13
N GLY A 198 -11.54 -0.58 -2.15
CA GLY A 198 -12.73 -0.58 -1.29
C GLY A 198 -12.64 0.44 -0.14
N GLY A 199 -11.47 1.04 0.08
CA GLY A 199 -11.27 2.10 1.08
C GLY A 199 -11.70 1.66 2.47
N LEU A 200 -12.35 2.53 3.21
CA LEU A 200 -12.79 2.25 4.58
C LEU A 200 -13.78 1.08 4.71
N SER A 201 -14.40 0.61 3.62
CA SER A 201 -15.24 -0.58 3.67
C SER A 201 -14.45 -1.86 3.99
N ASN A 202 -13.10 -1.83 3.93
CA ASN A 202 -12.28 -2.94 4.38
C ASN A 202 -12.47 -3.25 5.88
N LEU A 203 -12.81 -2.26 6.69
CA LEU A 203 -13.12 -2.46 8.11
C LEU A 203 -14.31 -3.40 8.32
N LEU A 204 -15.29 -3.41 7.41
CA LEU A 204 -16.47 -4.27 7.51
C LEU A 204 -16.15 -5.77 7.42
N ARG A 205 -14.94 -6.12 7.00
CA ARG A 205 -14.48 -7.52 6.92
C ARG A 205 -13.98 -8.06 8.26
N LEU A 206 -13.74 -7.19 9.23
CA LEU A 206 -13.13 -7.57 10.50
C LEU A 206 -14.15 -8.21 11.47
N HIS A 207 -15.44 -7.81 11.38
CA HIS A 207 -16.46 -8.34 12.27
C HIS A 207 -17.87 -8.10 11.69
N ASP A 208 -18.73 -9.13 11.72
CA ASP A 208 -20.03 -9.11 11.06
C ASP A 208 -21.09 -8.24 11.75
N SER A 209 -20.99 -8.00 13.06
CA SER A 209 -22.03 -7.35 13.86
C SER A 209 -21.61 -6.03 14.52
N LEU A 210 -20.35 -5.57 14.33
CA LEU A 210 -19.86 -4.31 14.87
C LEU A 210 -19.95 -3.18 13.84
N GLY A 211 -20.28 -1.98 14.30
CA GLY A 211 -20.20 -0.74 13.53
C GLY A 211 -18.89 0.01 13.82
N TRP A 212 -18.47 0.83 12.88
CA TRP A 212 -17.24 1.61 12.95
C TRP A 212 -17.57 3.09 13.03
N HIS A 213 -17.00 3.79 14.00
CA HIS A 213 -17.14 5.23 14.17
C HIS A 213 -15.76 5.89 14.18
N ILE A 214 -15.49 6.73 13.17
CA ILE A 214 -14.23 7.48 13.02
C ILE A 214 -14.57 8.96 13.22
N ASP A 215 -14.28 9.50 14.40
CA ASP A 215 -14.53 10.89 14.77
C ASP A 215 -13.32 11.81 14.55
N SER A 216 -12.13 11.24 14.51
CA SER A 216 -10.87 11.95 14.34
C SER A 216 -10.04 11.35 13.19
N PRO A 217 -10.50 11.49 11.93
CA PRO A 217 -9.81 10.93 10.78
C PRO A 217 -8.42 11.55 10.60
N LEU A 218 -7.49 10.78 10.04
CA LEU A 218 -6.19 11.31 9.64
C LEU A 218 -6.37 12.40 8.55
N PRO A 219 -5.48 13.40 8.51
CA PRO A 219 -5.52 14.43 7.48
C PRO A 219 -5.42 13.84 6.07
N ILE A 220 -6.34 14.24 5.21
CA ILE A 220 -6.41 13.79 3.82
C ILE A 220 -5.21 14.34 3.04
N LEU A 221 -4.51 13.49 2.30
CA LEU A 221 -3.39 13.91 1.46
C LEU A 221 -3.87 14.78 0.28
N PRO A 222 -3.09 15.80 -0.14
CA PRO A 222 -3.50 16.79 -1.13
C PRO A 222 -3.95 16.20 -2.48
N GLU A 223 -3.34 15.11 -2.91
CA GLU A 223 -3.71 14.43 -4.17
C GLU A 223 -5.13 13.89 -4.17
N PHE A 224 -5.66 13.44 -3.03
CA PHE A 224 -7.05 12.97 -2.98
C PHE A 224 -8.05 14.12 -3.14
N LEU A 225 -7.76 15.28 -2.54
CA LEU A 225 -8.57 16.48 -2.75
C LEU A 225 -8.50 16.95 -4.21
N TRP A 226 -7.31 16.90 -4.79
CA TRP A 226 -7.12 17.22 -6.21
C TRP A 226 -7.89 16.27 -7.12
N LEU A 227 -7.83 14.96 -6.87
CA LEU A 227 -8.58 13.95 -7.62
C LEU A 227 -10.09 14.14 -7.50
N ALA A 228 -10.60 14.38 -6.29
CA ALA A 228 -12.02 14.62 -6.05
C ALA A 228 -12.52 15.83 -6.87
N ASN A 229 -11.81 16.95 -6.81
CA ASN A 229 -12.17 18.18 -7.52
C ASN A 229 -12.11 18.03 -9.04
N ASN A 230 -11.00 17.51 -9.59
CA ASN A 230 -10.82 17.34 -11.03
C ASN A 230 -11.69 16.24 -11.63
N GLY A 231 -11.99 15.21 -10.84
CA GLY A 231 -12.89 14.14 -11.22
C GLY A 231 -14.36 14.43 -11.01
N SER A 232 -14.72 15.50 -10.28
CA SER A 232 -16.07 15.72 -9.75
C SER A 232 -16.60 14.48 -9.03
N VAL A 233 -15.71 13.82 -8.26
CA VAL A 233 -16.01 12.60 -7.51
C VAL A 233 -16.50 12.99 -6.13
N ASN A 234 -17.64 12.46 -5.70
CA ASN A 234 -18.19 12.74 -4.38
C ASN A 234 -17.42 12.01 -3.27
N ASP A 235 -17.52 12.51 -2.04
CA ASP A 235 -16.79 11.99 -0.89
C ASP A 235 -17.04 10.50 -0.64
N ARG A 236 -18.26 10.04 -0.84
CA ARG A 236 -18.60 8.62 -0.63
C ARG A 236 -17.83 7.72 -1.58
N GLU A 237 -17.71 8.11 -2.85
CA GLU A 237 -16.96 7.35 -3.86
C GLU A 237 -15.46 7.42 -3.59
N MET A 238 -14.94 8.60 -3.18
CA MET A 238 -13.55 8.74 -2.77
C MET A 238 -13.19 7.78 -1.63
N HIS A 239 -13.99 7.72 -0.57
CA HIS A 239 -13.76 6.83 0.59
C HIS A 239 -14.01 5.35 0.30
N ARG A 240 -14.69 5.01 -0.80
CA ARG A 240 -14.87 3.62 -1.26
C ARG A 240 -13.77 3.16 -2.20
N THR A 241 -13.06 4.09 -2.83
CA THR A 241 -12.04 3.79 -3.83
C THR A 241 -10.63 3.89 -3.26
N PHE A 242 -10.40 4.87 -2.38
CA PHE A 242 -9.07 5.22 -1.89
C PHE A 242 -8.94 5.06 -0.38
N ASN A 243 -7.68 4.95 0.07
CA ASN A 243 -7.33 4.94 1.49
C ASN A 243 -7.49 6.32 2.16
N MET A 244 -7.63 7.41 1.40
CA MET A 244 -7.80 8.80 1.84
C MET A 244 -6.72 9.32 2.82
N GLY A 245 -5.57 8.68 2.90
CA GLY A 245 -4.47 9.06 3.79
C GLY A 245 -4.21 8.08 4.94
N MET A 246 -4.95 6.96 4.97
CA MET A 246 -4.83 5.89 5.97
C MET A 246 -4.22 4.62 5.40
#